data_0238a519fb57c8965f726ec550a5714e
#
_entry.id   0238a519fb57c8965f726ec550a5714e
#
_cell.length_a   1.000
_cell.length_b   1.000
_cell.length_c   1.000
_cell.angle_alpha   90.00
_cell.angle_beta   90.00
_cell.angle_gamma   90.00
#
_symmetry.space_group_name_H-M   'P 1'
#
loop_
_entity.id
_entity.type
_entity.pdbx_description
1 polymer ?
#
loop_
_entity_poly.entity_id
_entity_poly.type
_entity_poly.pdbx_seq_one_letter_code
_entity_poly.pdbx_strand_id
1 'polypeptide(L)'
;TLRYKNIGNFEKTGQAWNGVTAGNDDASLMSQGIHSYKDMYKHGLGRFNSLYEGMVFDSDNWIFPQDSKGNFQTYRYKLDNGKYWDKTTDNFYQNHNILSGSWMPNEHWSHNAAIHYTYGHGYYSEFRPQNKFSKFGLKATDSEGNTIEKADFVRKKGLTQNNYGALYNVNFKNDKWDVIGGMNMTQFRCNHFGKLKYVSN
;
A
#
# COMPACT_ATOMS: atom_id res chain seq x y z
N THR A 1 -39.36 -0.37 3.75
CA THR A 1 -38.46 0.73 3.31
C THR A 1 -37.42 0.19 2.34
N LEU A 2 -37.04 0.99 1.34
CA LEU A 2 -35.94 0.70 0.41
C LEU A 2 -34.93 1.85 0.48
N ARG A 3 -33.63 1.52 0.51
CA ARG A 3 -32.55 2.50 0.59
C ARG A 3 -31.40 2.11 -0.32
N TYR A 4 -30.91 3.07 -1.07
CA TYR A 4 -29.67 2.96 -1.82
C TYR A 4 -28.61 3.87 -1.23
N LYS A 5 -27.37 3.35 -1.11
CA LYS A 5 -26.17 4.13 -0.71
C LYS A 5 -25.07 3.92 -1.74
N ASN A 6 -24.44 5.03 -2.11
CA ASN A 6 -23.16 5.00 -2.80
C ASN A 6 -22.12 5.74 -1.95
N ILE A 7 -20.98 5.10 -1.74
CA ILE A 7 -19.86 5.67 -0.98
C ILE A 7 -18.61 5.49 -1.81
N GLY A 8 -18.05 6.60 -2.30
CA GLY A 8 -16.80 6.64 -3.02
C GLY A 8 -15.69 7.21 -2.15
N ASN A 9 -14.50 6.64 -2.25
CA ASN A 9 -13.30 7.11 -1.58
C ASN A 9 -12.11 7.05 -2.52
N PHE A 10 -11.26 8.06 -2.43
CA PHE A 10 -9.95 8.09 -3.07
C PHE A 10 -8.90 8.41 -2.01
N GLU A 11 -7.88 7.59 -1.95
CA GLU A 11 -6.75 7.76 -1.05
C GLU A 11 -5.46 7.93 -1.84
N LYS A 12 -4.62 8.86 -1.39
CA LYS A 12 -3.25 9.00 -1.85
C LYS A 12 -2.38 9.36 -0.67
N THR A 13 -1.57 8.41 -0.24
CA THR A 13 -0.74 8.54 0.96
C THR A 13 0.72 8.24 0.63
N GLY A 14 1.62 8.61 1.53
CA GLY A 14 2.97 8.09 1.56
C GLY A 14 2.93 6.62 1.94
N GLN A 15 3.73 5.80 1.26
CA GLN A 15 3.74 4.36 1.54
C GLN A 15 4.44 4.05 2.86
N ALA A 16 3.80 3.22 3.67
CA ALA A 16 4.25 2.87 5.02
C ALA A 16 4.46 1.36 5.26
N TRP A 17 4.71 0.58 4.19
CA TRP A 17 4.82 -0.89 4.28
C TRP A 17 5.95 -1.36 5.20
N ASN A 18 7.11 -0.73 5.08
CA ASN A 18 8.23 -0.97 5.95
C ASN A 18 8.40 0.30 6.76
N GLY A 19 7.94 0.31 7.99
CA GLY A 19 8.15 1.44 8.88
C GLY A 19 9.62 1.89 8.84
N VAL A 20 9.85 3.15 9.10
CA VAL A 20 11.21 3.66 9.28
C VAL A 20 11.69 3.15 10.64
N THR A 21 12.75 2.34 10.64
CA THR A 21 13.41 1.94 11.89
C THR A 21 14.23 3.09 12.45
N ALA A 22 14.18 3.25 13.74
CA ALA A 22 15.03 4.19 14.48
C ALA A 22 15.43 3.58 15.82
N GLY A 23 16.63 3.87 16.26
CA GLY A 23 17.12 3.41 17.55
C GLY A 23 17.64 1.97 17.54
N ASN A 24 17.31 1.22 18.56
CA ASN A 24 17.93 -0.08 18.87
C ASN A 24 17.72 -1.17 17.82
N ASP A 25 16.85 -0.95 16.85
CA ASP A 25 16.49 -1.96 15.86
C ASP A 25 17.39 -1.93 14.61
N ASP A 26 18.27 -0.93 14.48
CA ASP A 26 19.15 -0.78 13.34
C ASP A 26 20.53 -0.27 13.74
N ALA A 27 21.51 -1.17 13.73
CA ALA A 27 22.89 -0.86 14.13
C ALA A 27 23.55 0.22 13.25
N SER A 28 23.19 0.29 11.97
CA SER A 28 23.75 1.28 11.05
C SER A 28 23.23 2.70 11.35
N LEU A 29 21.98 2.84 11.72
CA LEU A 29 21.40 4.10 12.17
C LEU A 29 21.99 4.52 13.52
N MET A 30 22.18 3.57 14.44
CA MET A 30 22.81 3.84 15.72
C MET A 30 24.25 4.35 15.58
N SER A 31 25.02 3.78 14.65
CA SER A 31 26.41 4.25 14.37
C SER A 31 26.44 5.68 13.82
N GLN A 32 25.34 6.14 13.21
CA GLN A 32 25.16 7.51 12.75
C GLN A 32 24.53 8.45 13.81
N GLY A 33 24.39 7.99 15.05
CA GLY A 33 23.81 8.77 16.14
C GLY A 33 22.28 8.90 16.10
N ILE A 34 21.60 8.03 15.35
CA ILE A 34 20.14 8.01 15.25
C ILE A 34 19.61 6.91 16.17
N HIS A 35 19.16 7.28 17.36
CA HIS A 35 18.69 6.37 18.39
C HIS A 35 17.17 6.39 18.58
N SER A 36 16.47 7.31 17.92
CA SER A 36 15.04 7.50 18.08
C SER A 36 14.39 8.19 16.87
N TYR A 37 13.08 8.11 16.75
CA TYR A 37 12.32 8.90 15.77
C TYR A 37 12.49 10.41 15.99
N LYS A 38 12.74 10.84 17.22
CA LYS A 38 13.02 12.24 17.54
C LYS A 38 14.33 12.70 16.91
N ASP A 39 15.35 11.83 16.89
CA ASP A 39 16.61 12.13 16.21
C ASP A 39 16.43 12.19 14.70
N MET A 40 15.69 11.24 14.13
CA MET A 40 15.32 11.31 12.71
C MET A 40 14.61 12.62 12.37
N TYR A 41 13.62 13.00 13.16
CA TYR A 41 12.89 14.25 12.95
C TYR A 41 13.79 15.49 13.00
N LYS A 42 14.71 15.58 13.98
CA LYS A 42 15.67 16.67 14.10
C LYS A 42 16.54 16.83 12.85
N HIS A 43 16.90 15.73 12.22
CA HIS A 43 17.73 15.71 11.01
C HIS A 43 16.93 15.76 9.72
N GLY A 44 15.61 15.87 9.80
CA GLY A 44 14.73 15.89 8.62
C GLY A 44 14.66 14.58 7.85
N LEU A 45 15.00 13.47 8.50
CA LEU A 45 15.03 12.13 7.93
C LEU A 45 13.66 11.46 8.03
N GLY A 46 13.43 10.43 7.20
CA GLY A 46 12.24 9.58 7.29
C GLY A 46 10.93 10.26 6.87
N ARG A 47 10.97 11.37 6.15
CA ARG A 47 9.77 12.13 5.75
C ARG A 47 8.87 11.37 4.79
N PHE A 48 9.42 10.46 4.01
CA PHE A 48 8.71 9.75 2.94
C PHE A 48 8.60 8.26 3.21
N ASN A 49 8.88 7.83 4.44
CA ASN A 49 8.65 6.48 4.92
C ASN A 49 9.24 5.36 4.05
N SER A 50 10.34 5.61 3.41
CA SER A 50 11.10 4.58 2.70
C SER A 50 12.50 4.56 3.27
N LEU A 51 12.91 3.43 3.83
CA LEU A 51 14.30 3.18 4.22
C LEU A 51 15.29 3.42 3.07
N TYR A 52 14.75 3.52 1.84
CA TYR A 52 15.54 3.63 0.63
C TYR A 52 15.50 5.03 -0.01
N GLU A 53 14.57 5.89 0.42
CA GLU A 53 14.55 7.27 -0.04
C GLU A 53 15.57 8.10 0.74
N GLY A 54 16.64 8.49 0.07
CA GLY A 54 17.71 9.26 0.68
C GLY A 54 18.79 8.44 1.38
N MET A 55 18.66 7.11 1.44
CA MET A 55 19.75 6.24 1.91
C MET A 55 20.62 5.78 0.75
N VAL A 56 21.89 5.57 1.01
CA VAL A 56 22.84 4.95 0.10
C VAL A 56 23.28 3.60 0.65
N PHE A 57 23.67 2.70 -0.26
CA PHE A 57 24.21 1.41 0.12
C PHE A 57 25.74 1.54 0.22
N ASP A 58 26.25 1.35 1.41
CA ASP A 58 27.68 1.38 1.69
C ASP A 58 28.09 0.15 2.48
N SER A 59 29.08 -0.57 1.97
CA SER A 59 29.71 -1.73 2.63
C SER A 59 28.71 -2.69 3.30
N ASP A 60 27.67 -3.10 2.57
CA ASP A 60 26.58 -3.98 3.01
C ASP A 60 25.50 -3.36 3.92
N ASN A 61 25.57 -2.05 4.17
CA ASN A 61 24.59 -1.34 4.99
C ASN A 61 23.90 -0.22 4.22
N TRP A 62 22.65 0.02 4.57
CA TRP A 62 21.89 1.20 4.14
C TRP A 62 22.14 2.33 5.16
N ILE A 63 22.75 3.41 4.70
CA ILE A 63 23.07 4.58 5.54
C ILE A 63 22.50 5.86 4.94
N PHE A 64 22.22 6.84 5.79
CA PHE A 64 21.94 8.19 5.33
C PHE A 64 23.25 8.88 4.94
N PRO A 65 23.35 9.48 3.72
CA PRO A 65 24.56 10.21 3.34
C PRO A 65 24.83 11.38 4.28
N GLN A 66 26.09 11.63 4.54
CA GLN A 66 26.56 12.78 5.32
C GLN A 66 27.57 13.59 4.50
N ASP A 67 27.58 14.90 4.70
CA ASP A 67 28.63 15.76 4.16
C ASP A 67 29.94 15.62 4.97
N SER A 68 30.97 16.32 4.52
CA SER A 68 32.30 16.32 5.21
C SER A 68 32.26 16.87 6.63
N LYS A 69 31.17 17.50 7.05
CA LYS A 69 30.94 18.04 8.40
C LYS A 69 30.05 17.13 9.25
N GLY A 70 29.63 15.98 8.72
CA GLY A 70 28.74 15.05 9.39
C GLY A 70 27.25 15.43 9.34
N ASN A 71 26.85 16.44 8.55
CA ASN A 71 25.43 16.77 8.41
C ASN A 71 24.73 15.80 7.47
N PHE A 72 23.58 15.30 7.88
CA PHE A 72 22.78 14.40 7.05
C PHE A 72 22.27 15.11 5.80
N GLN A 73 22.41 14.42 4.67
CA GLN A 73 21.91 14.87 3.39
C GLN A 73 20.53 14.26 3.17
N THR A 74 19.50 15.07 3.18
CA THR A 74 18.14 14.66 2.81
C THR A 74 17.99 14.77 1.31
N TYR A 75 18.68 13.93 0.54
CA TYR A 75 18.51 13.98 -0.89
C TYR A 75 17.52 12.91 -1.36
N ARG A 76 16.89 13.21 -2.46
CA ARG A 76 16.01 12.29 -3.16
C ARG A 76 16.81 11.51 -4.18
N TYR A 77 16.39 10.28 -4.44
CA TYR A 77 17.02 9.51 -5.51
C TYR A 77 16.88 10.23 -6.85
N LYS A 78 18.00 10.41 -7.54
CA LYS A 78 18.07 11.07 -8.83
C LYS A 78 18.09 10.02 -9.94
N LEU A 79 17.11 10.08 -10.81
CA LEU A 79 17.03 9.23 -12.01
C LEU A 79 18.05 9.69 -13.05
N ASP A 80 18.41 8.81 -14.01
CA ASP A 80 19.38 9.11 -15.08
C ASP A 80 18.97 10.31 -15.94
N ASN A 81 17.67 10.57 -16.07
CA ASN A 81 17.15 11.75 -16.76
C ASN A 81 17.28 13.06 -15.96
N GLY A 82 17.99 13.04 -14.84
CA GLY A 82 18.20 14.19 -13.96
C GLY A 82 17.03 14.56 -13.06
N LYS A 83 15.90 13.89 -13.16
CA LYS A 83 14.73 14.13 -12.30
C LYS A 83 14.84 13.34 -11.01
N TYR A 84 14.36 13.93 -9.92
CA TYR A 84 14.28 13.22 -8.66
C TYR A 84 13.08 12.28 -8.62
N TRP A 85 13.29 11.07 -8.11
CA TRP A 85 12.19 10.24 -7.64
C TRP A 85 11.73 10.76 -6.29
N ASP A 86 10.54 11.30 -6.25
CA ASP A 86 10.10 12.07 -5.07
C ASP A 86 8.98 11.40 -4.28
N LYS A 87 8.44 10.27 -4.74
CA LYS A 87 7.24 9.73 -4.09
C LYS A 87 7.12 8.22 -4.17
N THR A 88 7.35 7.59 -3.04
CA THR A 88 6.76 6.30 -2.73
C THR A 88 5.32 6.56 -2.26
N THR A 89 4.35 6.20 -3.07
CA THR A 89 2.95 6.52 -2.79
C THR A 89 2.08 5.29 -2.86
N ASP A 90 1.09 5.23 -1.99
CA ASP A 90 -0.08 4.37 -2.11
C ASP A 90 -1.25 5.19 -2.66
N ASN A 91 -1.91 4.64 -3.68
CA ASN A 91 -3.05 5.26 -4.34
C ASN A 91 -4.14 4.21 -4.41
N PHE A 92 -5.28 4.49 -3.83
CA PHE A 92 -6.39 3.57 -3.83
C PHE A 92 -7.72 4.30 -4.06
N TYR A 93 -8.51 3.76 -4.96
CA TYR A 93 -9.88 4.17 -5.20
C TYR A 93 -10.82 3.04 -4.82
N GLN A 94 -11.90 3.35 -4.13
CA GLN A 94 -12.92 2.40 -3.78
C GLN A 94 -14.30 3.02 -3.91
N ASN A 95 -15.24 2.25 -4.44
CA ASN A 95 -16.64 2.65 -4.56
C ASN A 95 -17.54 1.52 -4.10
N HIS A 96 -18.39 1.82 -3.13
CA HIS A 96 -19.37 0.90 -2.56
C HIS A 96 -20.77 1.28 -3.01
N ASN A 97 -21.51 0.31 -3.52
CA ASN A 97 -22.91 0.44 -3.86
C ASN A 97 -23.69 -0.55 -3.00
N ILE A 98 -24.65 -0.07 -2.25
CA ILE A 98 -25.45 -0.88 -1.31
C ILE A 98 -26.92 -0.58 -1.54
N LEU A 99 -27.70 -1.61 -1.85
CA LEU A 99 -29.13 -1.56 -1.89
C LEU A 99 -29.66 -2.40 -0.75
N SER A 100 -30.43 -1.79 0.15
CA SER A 100 -31.00 -2.46 1.32
C SER A 100 -32.49 -2.18 1.46
N GLY A 101 -33.22 -3.15 1.98
CA GLY A 101 -34.64 -3.03 2.22
C GLY A 101 -35.05 -3.70 3.52
N SER A 102 -36.09 -3.16 4.13
CA SER A 102 -36.75 -3.73 5.29
C SER A 102 -38.25 -3.86 5.01
N TRP A 103 -38.81 -4.99 5.38
CA TRP A 103 -40.24 -5.31 5.25
C TRP A 103 -40.75 -5.97 6.51
N MET A 104 -41.84 -5.44 7.04
CA MET A 104 -42.54 -5.96 8.20
C MET A 104 -43.97 -6.26 7.78
N PRO A 105 -44.30 -7.51 7.47
CA PRO A 105 -45.64 -7.93 7.01
C PRO A 105 -46.69 -7.82 8.14
N ASN A 106 -46.27 -7.95 9.37
CA ASN A 106 -47.07 -7.80 10.59
C ASN A 106 -46.18 -7.48 11.79
N GLU A 107 -46.77 -7.39 12.99
CA GLU A 107 -46.07 -7.07 14.24
C GLU A 107 -45.08 -8.13 14.72
N HIS A 108 -45.17 -9.35 14.20
CA HIS A 108 -44.34 -10.47 14.62
C HIS A 108 -43.12 -10.71 13.69
N TRP A 109 -43.18 -10.29 12.44
CA TRP A 109 -42.16 -10.58 11.47
C TRP A 109 -41.46 -9.34 10.95
N SER A 110 -40.13 -9.40 10.94
CA SER A 110 -39.28 -8.40 10.32
C SER A 110 -38.25 -9.06 9.39
N HIS A 111 -38.19 -8.59 8.17
CA HIS A 111 -37.27 -9.03 7.15
C HIS A 111 -36.35 -7.89 6.74
N ASN A 112 -35.06 -8.14 6.67
CA ASN A 112 -34.05 -7.20 6.19
C ASN A 112 -33.20 -7.89 5.14
N ALA A 113 -33.03 -7.26 4.00
CA ALA A 113 -32.18 -7.74 2.93
C ALA A 113 -31.26 -6.62 2.46
N ALA A 114 -30.06 -6.97 2.07
CA ALA A 114 -29.13 -6.06 1.43
C ALA A 114 -28.32 -6.80 0.37
N ILE A 115 -28.06 -6.12 -0.74
CA ILE A 115 -27.06 -6.51 -1.73
C ILE A 115 -26.03 -5.41 -1.83
N HIS A 116 -24.79 -5.78 -2.04
CA HIS A 116 -23.72 -4.80 -2.23
C HIS A 116 -22.79 -5.19 -3.36
N TYR A 117 -22.23 -4.17 -3.96
CA TYR A 117 -21.14 -4.27 -4.91
C TYR A 117 -20.09 -3.24 -4.58
N THR A 118 -18.86 -3.69 -4.40
CA THR A 118 -17.70 -2.84 -4.17
C THR A 118 -16.69 -3.04 -5.30
N TYR A 119 -16.35 -1.95 -5.96
CA TYR A 119 -15.23 -1.88 -6.87
C TYR A 119 -14.05 -1.19 -6.19
N GLY A 120 -12.86 -1.75 -6.29
CA GLY A 120 -11.63 -1.15 -5.82
C GLY A 120 -10.52 -1.26 -6.86
N HIS A 121 -9.74 -0.21 -6.98
CA HIS A 121 -8.57 -0.16 -7.86
C HIS A 121 -7.49 0.68 -7.22
N GLY A 122 -6.28 0.15 -7.19
CA GLY A 122 -5.18 0.90 -6.62
C GLY A 122 -3.82 0.30 -6.92
N TYR A 123 -2.81 1.06 -6.58
CA TYR A 123 -1.42 0.65 -6.71
C TYR A 123 -0.55 1.43 -5.74
N TYR A 124 0.52 0.81 -5.30
CA TYR A 124 1.64 1.52 -4.72
C TYR A 124 2.82 1.62 -5.68
N SER A 125 3.56 2.69 -5.55
CA SER A 125 4.74 2.99 -6.35
C SER A 125 5.95 3.04 -5.43
N GLU A 126 6.98 2.29 -5.75
CA GLU A 126 8.18 2.20 -4.93
C GLU A 126 9.46 2.23 -5.76
N PHE A 127 10.51 2.75 -5.16
CA PHE A 127 11.87 2.65 -5.63
C PHE A 127 12.52 1.39 -5.03
N ARG A 128 13.26 0.64 -5.86
CA ARG A 128 13.91 -0.62 -5.49
C ARG A 128 15.37 -0.57 -5.94
N PRO A 129 16.27 -0.07 -5.07
CA PRO A 129 17.68 0.01 -5.41
C PRO A 129 18.33 -1.37 -5.47
N GLN A 130 19.30 -1.51 -6.36
CA GLN A 130 20.18 -2.67 -6.49
C GLN A 130 19.45 -4.02 -6.50
N ASN A 131 18.28 -4.06 -7.16
CA ASN A 131 17.53 -5.30 -7.30
C ASN A 131 18.02 -6.10 -8.50
N LYS A 132 17.98 -7.42 -8.38
CA LYS A 132 18.34 -8.34 -9.47
C LYS A 132 17.30 -8.28 -10.58
N PHE A 133 17.76 -8.24 -11.84
CA PHE A 133 16.90 -8.34 -13.03
C PHE A 133 16.06 -9.62 -13.03
N SER A 134 16.64 -10.72 -12.55
CA SER A 134 15.95 -12.02 -12.47
C SER A 134 14.68 -12.01 -11.62
N LYS A 135 14.56 -11.11 -10.62
CA LYS A 135 13.32 -10.93 -9.82
C LYS A 135 12.14 -10.41 -10.65
N PHE A 136 12.44 -9.82 -11.81
CA PHE A 136 11.44 -9.29 -12.71
C PHE A 136 11.32 -10.11 -14.00
N GLY A 137 11.98 -11.27 -14.06
CA GLY A 137 12.03 -12.10 -15.26
C GLY A 137 12.81 -11.47 -16.42
N LEU A 138 13.69 -10.51 -16.12
CA LEU A 138 14.50 -9.78 -17.10
C LEU A 138 15.95 -10.26 -17.08
N LYS A 139 16.63 -10.01 -18.21
CA LYS A 139 18.06 -10.12 -18.38
C LYS A 139 18.56 -8.83 -19.01
N ALA A 140 19.75 -8.40 -18.62
CA ALA A 140 20.39 -7.23 -19.21
C ALA A 140 21.88 -7.52 -19.44
N THR A 141 22.43 -6.91 -20.48
CA THR A 141 23.86 -6.95 -20.81
C THR A 141 24.34 -5.53 -21.05
N ASP A 142 25.58 -5.27 -20.73
CA ASP A 142 26.25 -4.01 -21.10
C ASP A 142 26.61 -3.99 -22.59
N SER A 143 27.24 -2.90 -23.06
CA SER A 143 27.69 -2.74 -24.43
C SER A 143 28.77 -3.72 -24.84
N GLU A 144 29.44 -4.36 -23.88
CA GLU A 144 30.48 -5.35 -24.10
C GLU A 144 29.96 -6.80 -24.07
N GLY A 145 28.67 -6.97 -23.80
CA GLY A 145 27.99 -8.28 -23.71
C GLY A 145 28.07 -8.94 -22.34
N ASN A 146 28.61 -8.29 -21.32
CA ASN A 146 28.63 -8.83 -19.95
C ASN A 146 27.28 -8.74 -19.30
N THR A 147 26.94 -9.71 -18.47
CA THR A 147 25.66 -9.73 -17.77
C THR A 147 25.61 -8.66 -16.68
N ILE A 148 24.61 -7.78 -16.74
CA ILE A 148 24.25 -6.87 -15.65
C ILE A 148 23.29 -7.60 -14.72
N GLU A 149 23.72 -7.89 -13.50
CA GLU A 149 22.89 -8.63 -12.54
C GLU A 149 21.87 -7.77 -11.83
N LYS A 150 22.22 -6.51 -11.50
CA LYS A 150 21.45 -5.62 -10.64
C LYS A 150 21.32 -4.24 -11.27
N ALA A 151 20.20 -3.58 -10.97
CA ALA A 151 19.95 -2.19 -11.30
C ALA A 151 18.98 -1.57 -10.29
N ASP A 152 18.79 -0.27 -10.41
CA ASP A 152 17.76 0.42 -9.66
C ASP A 152 16.46 0.44 -10.45
N PHE A 153 15.37 0.13 -9.79
CA PHE A 153 14.05 0.03 -10.42
C PHE A 153 13.05 0.97 -9.75
N VAL A 154 12.17 1.53 -10.56
CA VAL A 154 10.89 2.06 -10.08
C VAL A 154 9.78 1.15 -10.57
N ARG A 155 8.97 0.66 -9.66
CA ARG A 155 7.85 -0.22 -10.01
C ARG A 155 6.54 0.24 -9.40
N LYS A 156 5.46 -0.13 -10.07
CA LYS A 156 4.11 -0.11 -9.52
C LYS A 156 3.66 -1.55 -9.29
N LYS A 157 3.09 -1.82 -8.12
CA LYS A 157 2.32 -3.04 -7.86
C LYS A 157 0.93 -2.62 -7.45
N GLY A 158 -0.05 -3.29 -7.99
CA GLY A 158 -1.41 -2.89 -7.74
C GLY A 158 -2.39 -4.03 -7.92
N LEU A 159 -3.65 -3.67 -7.70
CA LEU A 159 -4.76 -4.60 -7.79
C LEU A 159 -6.01 -3.91 -8.33
N THR A 160 -6.89 -4.73 -8.87
CA THR A 160 -8.28 -4.37 -9.15
C THR A 160 -9.15 -5.42 -8.51
N GLN A 161 -10.08 -5.00 -7.68
CA GLN A 161 -10.93 -5.90 -6.91
C GLN A 161 -12.40 -5.62 -7.15
N ASN A 162 -13.19 -6.71 -7.07
CA ASN A 162 -14.63 -6.68 -7.09
C ASN A 162 -15.13 -7.54 -5.94
N ASN A 163 -16.02 -7.00 -5.15
CA ASN A 163 -16.64 -7.68 -4.03
C ASN A 163 -18.17 -7.58 -4.18
N TYR A 164 -18.81 -8.71 -4.24
CA TYR A 164 -20.27 -8.84 -4.35
C TYR A 164 -20.78 -9.54 -3.11
N GLY A 165 -21.88 -9.07 -2.57
CA GLY A 165 -22.48 -9.76 -1.44
C GLY A 165 -23.97 -9.56 -1.34
N ALA A 166 -24.59 -10.49 -0.66
CA ALA A 166 -25.99 -10.47 -0.28
C ALA A 166 -26.12 -10.86 1.19
N LEU A 167 -26.97 -10.15 1.88
CA LEU A 167 -27.30 -10.38 3.28
C LEU A 167 -28.81 -10.44 3.43
N TYR A 168 -29.28 -11.39 4.22
CA TYR A 168 -30.67 -11.50 4.59
C TYR A 168 -30.81 -11.88 6.04
N ASN A 169 -31.68 -11.18 6.76
CA ASN A 169 -32.05 -11.46 8.15
C ASN A 169 -33.56 -11.50 8.27
N VAL A 170 -34.04 -12.43 9.07
CA VAL A 170 -35.42 -12.54 9.47
C VAL A 170 -35.52 -12.59 10.99
N ASN A 171 -36.44 -11.86 11.56
CA ASN A 171 -36.76 -11.90 12.97
C ASN A 171 -38.23 -12.22 13.14
N PHE A 172 -38.51 -13.20 14.01
CA PHE A 172 -39.85 -13.52 14.50
C PHE A 172 -39.92 -13.26 15.98
N LYS A 173 -40.88 -12.46 16.41
CA LYS A 173 -41.06 -12.12 17.80
C LYS A 173 -42.53 -12.18 18.19
N ASN A 174 -42.83 -12.88 19.29
CA ASN A 174 -44.14 -12.85 19.99
C ASN A 174 -43.90 -12.89 21.50
N ASP A 175 -44.98 -13.06 22.29
CA ASP A 175 -44.90 -13.06 23.75
C ASP A 175 -44.03 -14.20 24.34
N LYS A 176 -43.77 -15.26 23.59
CA LYS A 176 -43.04 -16.46 24.06
C LYS A 176 -41.70 -16.65 23.37
N TRP A 177 -41.53 -16.11 22.17
CA TRP A 177 -40.39 -16.40 21.33
C TRP A 177 -39.81 -15.13 20.71
N ASP A 178 -38.48 -15.03 20.71
CA ASP A 178 -37.72 -14.05 19.95
C ASP A 178 -36.61 -14.83 19.18
N VAL A 179 -36.80 -15.04 17.87
CA VAL A 179 -35.95 -15.87 17.05
C VAL A 179 -35.42 -15.06 15.89
N ILE A 180 -34.08 -15.04 15.74
CA ILE A 180 -33.40 -14.37 14.64
C ILE A 180 -32.68 -15.42 13.81
N GLY A 181 -32.90 -15.41 12.52
CA GLY A 181 -32.16 -16.18 11.52
C GLY A 181 -31.55 -15.26 10.48
N GLY A 182 -30.39 -15.63 9.94
CA GLY A 182 -29.77 -14.83 8.92
C GLY A 182 -28.75 -15.61 8.11
N MET A 183 -28.48 -15.10 6.90
CA MET A 183 -27.43 -15.60 6.05
C MET A 183 -26.69 -14.44 5.38
N ASN A 184 -25.41 -14.68 5.12
CA ASN A 184 -24.54 -13.79 4.37
C ASN A 184 -23.79 -14.58 3.32
N MET A 185 -23.75 -14.05 2.10
CA MET A 185 -22.96 -14.60 0.99
C MET A 185 -22.10 -13.49 0.41
N THR A 186 -20.80 -13.76 0.26
CA THR A 186 -19.85 -12.81 -0.29
C THR A 186 -18.94 -13.51 -1.29
N GLN A 187 -18.71 -12.87 -2.44
CA GLN A 187 -17.71 -13.28 -3.41
C GLN A 187 -16.71 -12.16 -3.65
N PHE A 188 -15.45 -12.47 -3.47
CA PHE A 188 -14.33 -11.54 -3.71
C PHE A 188 -13.52 -12.03 -4.91
N ARG A 189 -13.22 -11.12 -5.85
CA ARG A 189 -12.34 -11.35 -6.99
C ARG A 189 -11.30 -10.24 -7.03
N CYS A 190 -10.04 -10.61 -7.11
CA CYS A 190 -8.94 -9.65 -7.15
C CYS A 190 -7.92 -10.06 -8.22
N ASN A 191 -7.58 -9.12 -9.07
CA ASN A 191 -6.49 -9.23 -10.04
C ASN A 191 -5.32 -8.38 -9.58
N HIS A 192 -4.16 -8.98 -9.47
CA HIS A 192 -2.93 -8.26 -9.14
C HIS A 192 -2.11 -7.99 -10.40
N PHE A 193 -1.46 -6.85 -10.43
CA PHE A 193 -0.54 -6.50 -11.51
C PHE A 193 0.76 -5.89 -10.99
N GLY A 194 1.82 -6.06 -11.78
CA GLY A 194 3.11 -5.39 -11.59
C GLY A 194 3.51 -4.65 -12.86
N LYS A 195 4.08 -3.46 -12.71
CA LYS A 195 4.58 -2.67 -13.84
C LYS A 195 5.89 -2.00 -13.48
N LEU A 196 6.94 -2.27 -14.26
CA LEU A 196 8.16 -1.50 -14.18
C LEU A 196 7.97 -0.15 -14.88
N LYS A 197 8.38 0.91 -14.22
CA LYS A 197 8.26 2.29 -14.68
C LYS A 197 9.61 2.87 -15.10
N TYR A 198 10.66 2.36 -14.50
CA TYR A 198 12.02 2.81 -14.72
C TYR A 198 13.01 1.68 -14.36
N VAL A 199 14.09 1.63 -15.08
CA VAL A 199 15.28 0.81 -14.81
C VAL A 199 16.48 1.72 -15.06
N SER A 200 17.43 1.79 -14.12
CA SER A 200 18.67 2.54 -14.32
C SER A 200 19.53 1.88 -15.40
N ASN A 201 20.25 2.70 -16.12
CA ASN A 201 21.28 2.25 -17.07
C ASN A 201 22.51 1.77 -16.31
#